data_f78086eaa2fb759c95259e3f83e668e0
#
_entry.id   f78086eaa2fb759c95259e3f83e668e0
#
_cell.length_a   1.000
_cell.length_b   1.000
_cell.length_c   1.000
_cell.angle_alpha   90.00
_cell.angle_beta   90.00
_cell.angle_gamma   90.00
#
_symmetry.space_group_name_H-M   'P 1'
#
loop_
_entity.id
_entity.type
_entity.pdbx_description
1 polymer ?
#
loop_
_entity_poly.entity_id
_entity_poly.type
_entity_poly.pdbx_seq_one_letter_code
_entity_poly.pdbx_strand_id
1 'polypeptide(L)'
;MSLRFTIVLVLSIGCLVEPAWSNFETGMDAYNRKDYAIALHEWRALAEQGHAEAQDFLGTLYFKGWGVPQDYAKARQCWEEAAAQGRASAQNDLGLLYANGLGGPQDVVQSHMWYSLAAGNGYEIATGYRNDLAKQMTPAQIAEAQKRAREWKPKTPSVPR
;
A
#
# COMPACT_ATOMS: atom_id res chain seq x y z
N MET A 1 44.61 31.16 43.87
CA MET A 1 43.65 30.05 43.81
C MET A 1 42.84 30.21 42.55
N SER A 2 43.20 29.56 41.44
CA SER A 2 42.49 29.65 40.14
C SER A 2 41.68 28.38 39.95
N LEU A 3 40.36 28.51 39.97
CA LEU A 3 39.43 27.44 39.76
C LEU A 3 39.30 27.19 38.26
N ARG A 4 39.85 26.04 37.77
CA ARG A 4 39.71 25.61 36.41
C ARG A 4 38.37 24.90 36.28
N PHE A 5 37.39 25.54 35.63
CA PHE A 5 36.16 24.87 35.18
C PHE A 5 36.47 23.99 33.96
N THR A 6 36.46 22.69 34.19
CA THR A 6 36.52 21.72 33.08
C THR A 6 35.09 21.56 32.52
N ILE A 7 34.84 22.14 31.35
CA ILE A 7 33.61 21.92 30.62
C ILE A 7 33.67 20.51 30.04
N VAL A 8 32.92 19.59 30.62
CA VAL A 8 32.70 18.27 30.03
C VAL A 8 31.65 18.44 28.94
N LEU A 9 32.11 18.43 27.68
CA LEU A 9 31.25 18.41 26.51
C LEU A 9 30.66 16.99 26.40
N VAL A 10 29.43 16.78 26.91
CA VAL A 10 28.69 15.55 26.67
C VAL A 10 28.19 15.61 25.25
N LEU A 11 28.92 14.99 24.33
CA LEU A 11 28.42 14.66 23.01
C LEU A 11 27.31 13.61 23.17
N SER A 12 26.07 14.09 23.31
CA SER A 12 24.91 13.25 23.09
C SER A 12 24.92 12.84 21.61
N ILE A 13 25.34 11.60 21.36
CA ILE A 13 25.07 10.93 20.09
C ILE A 13 23.56 10.74 20.05
N GLY A 14 22.85 11.79 19.66
CA GLY A 14 21.47 11.68 19.26
C GLY A 14 21.45 10.77 18.06
N CYS A 15 20.92 9.56 18.22
CA CYS A 15 20.47 8.77 17.11
C CYS A 15 19.47 9.65 16.36
N LEU A 16 19.89 10.29 15.28
CA LEU A 16 18.99 10.94 14.34
C LEU A 16 18.14 9.81 13.75
N VAL A 17 17.00 9.56 14.38
CA VAL A 17 15.96 8.76 13.74
C VAL A 17 15.49 9.62 12.59
N GLU A 18 15.99 9.34 11.41
CA GLU A 18 15.49 9.95 10.17
C GLU A 18 13.97 9.77 10.16
N PRO A 19 13.21 10.85 9.98
CA PRO A 19 11.76 10.72 9.96
C PRO A 19 11.34 9.79 8.82
N ALA A 20 10.37 8.92 9.08
CA ALA A 20 9.92 7.88 8.13
C ALA A 20 9.57 8.43 6.73
N TRP A 21 9.16 9.70 6.64
CA TRP A 21 8.86 10.37 5.38
C TRP A 21 10.10 10.75 4.55
N SER A 22 11.29 10.90 5.15
CA SER A 22 12.52 11.11 4.38
C SER A 22 12.87 9.88 3.54
N ASN A 23 12.66 8.69 4.07
CA ASN A 23 12.89 7.43 3.35
C ASN A 23 11.87 7.21 2.24
N PHE A 24 10.63 7.68 2.43
CA PHE A 24 9.60 7.61 1.38
C PHE A 24 9.98 8.46 0.17
N GLU A 25 10.39 9.70 0.37
CA GLU A 25 10.85 10.60 -0.69
C GLU A 25 12.09 10.05 -1.42
N THR A 26 13.05 9.49 -0.68
CA THR A 26 14.22 8.81 -1.26
C THR A 26 13.79 7.66 -2.17
N GLY A 27 12.81 6.88 -1.74
CA GLY A 27 12.20 5.81 -2.55
C GLY A 27 11.51 6.36 -3.80
N MET A 28 10.78 7.47 -3.70
CA MET A 28 10.12 8.13 -4.84
C MET A 28 11.13 8.68 -5.86
N ASP A 29 12.18 9.34 -5.40
CA ASP A 29 13.26 9.82 -6.25
C ASP A 29 13.94 8.68 -7.01
N ALA A 30 14.23 7.58 -6.32
CA ALA A 30 14.78 6.38 -6.92
C ALA A 30 13.83 5.76 -7.96
N TYR A 31 12.55 5.65 -7.62
CA TYR A 31 11.52 5.15 -8.53
C TYR A 31 11.42 5.98 -9.83
N ASN A 32 11.45 7.31 -9.70
CA ASN A 32 11.40 8.23 -10.84
C ASN A 32 12.62 8.11 -11.74
N ARG A 33 13.80 7.79 -11.18
CA ARG A 33 15.02 7.47 -11.92
C ARG A 33 15.07 6.03 -12.44
N LYS A 34 14.08 5.20 -12.11
CA LYS A 34 14.01 3.75 -12.39
C LYS A 34 15.04 2.92 -11.60
N ASP A 35 15.56 3.46 -10.52
CA ASP A 35 16.43 2.77 -9.57
C ASP A 35 15.58 1.93 -8.59
N TYR A 36 14.85 0.97 -9.15
CA TYR A 36 13.82 0.23 -8.41
C TYR A 36 14.37 -0.60 -7.24
N ALA A 37 15.62 -1.00 -7.28
CA ALA A 37 16.26 -1.71 -6.17
C ALA A 37 16.39 -0.81 -4.92
N ILE A 38 16.70 0.48 -5.11
CA ILE A 38 16.73 1.47 -4.02
C ILE A 38 15.32 1.75 -3.54
N ALA A 39 14.36 2.02 -4.44
CA ALA A 39 12.96 2.23 -4.09
C ALA A 39 12.39 1.05 -3.28
N LEU A 40 12.69 -0.18 -3.70
CA LEU A 40 12.30 -1.41 -3.01
C LEU A 40 12.86 -1.46 -1.58
N HIS A 41 14.13 -1.10 -1.39
CA HIS A 41 14.79 -1.09 -0.10
C HIS A 41 14.10 -0.11 0.87
N GLU A 42 13.94 1.15 0.43
CA GLU A 42 13.35 2.21 1.24
C GLU A 42 11.88 1.92 1.60
N TRP A 43 11.08 1.52 0.63
CA TRP A 43 9.65 1.27 0.87
C TRP A 43 9.38 -0.01 1.66
N ARG A 44 10.26 -1.02 1.60
CA ARG A 44 10.09 -2.23 2.41
C ARG A 44 10.14 -1.91 3.90
N ALA A 45 11.14 -1.13 4.33
CA ALA A 45 11.28 -0.73 5.74
C ALA A 45 10.06 0.08 6.23
N LEU A 46 9.51 0.97 5.39
CA LEU A 46 8.31 1.75 5.70
C LEU A 46 7.05 0.91 5.70
N ALA A 47 6.91 -0.01 4.74
CA ALA A 47 5.77 -0.92 4.65
C ALA A 47 5.66 -1.82 5.88
N GLU A 48 6.79 -2.34 6.38
CA GLU A 48 6.87 -3.12 7.62
C GLU A 48 6.43 -2.31 8.85
N GLN A 49 6.59 -0.98 8.81
CA GLN A 49 6.11 -0.06 9.84
C GLN A 49 4.63 0.32 9.66
N GLY A 50 3.96 -0.22 8.64
CA GLY A 50 2.54 0.05 8.38
C GLY A 50 2.27 1.28 7.53
N HIS A 51 3.27 1.87 6.87
CA HIS A 51 3.08 3.04 6.02
C HIS A 51 2.30 2.66 4.74
N ALA A 52 1.02 3.04 4.68
CA ALA A 52 0.10 2.60 3.63
C ALA A 52 0.55 2.94 2.21
N GLU A 53 1.16 4.11 2.02
CA GLU A 53 1.64 4.52 0.70
C GLU A 53 2.86 3.71 0.26
N ALA A 54 3.77 3.39 1.19
CA ALA A 54 4.91 2.52 0.90
C ALA A 54 4.46 1.07 0.59
N GLN A 55 3.44 0.58 1.30
CA GLN A 55 2.81 -0.72 1.00
C GLN A 55 2.22 -0.74 -0.42
N ASP A 56 1.54 0.34 -0.83
CA ASP A 56 0.95 0.47 -2.17
C ASP A 56 2.04 0.44 -3.27
N PHE A 57 3.07 1.26 -3.14
CA PHE A 57 4.18 1.27 -4.10
C PHE A 57 4.99 -0.03 -4.10
N LEU A 58 5.19 -0.63 -2.93
CA LEU A 58 5.86 -1.93 -2.83
C LEU A 58 5.04 -3.03 -3.55
N GLY A 59 3.72 -3.00 -3.43
CA GLY A 59 2.82 -3.85 -4.20
C GLY A 59 3.02 -3.70 -5.70
N THR A 60 3.14 -2.45 -6.17
CA THR A 60 3.42 -2.14 -7.58
C THR A 60 4.76 -2.71 -8.04
N LEU A 61 5.83 -2.61 -7.24
CA LEU A 61 7.12 -3.20 -7.58
C LEU A 61 7.05 -4.71 -7.75
N TYR A 62 6.37 -5.41 -6.82
CA TYR A 62 6.17 -6.86 -6.95
C TYR A 62 5.29 -7.23 -8.14
N PHE A 63 4.23 -6.48 -8.40
CA PHE A 63 3.34 -6.71 -9.53
C PHE A 63 4.04 -6.57 -10.88
N LYS A 64 4.91 -5.58 -11.02
CA LYS A 64 5.66 -5.30 -12.26
C LYS A 64 6.94 -6.11 -12.38
N GLY A 65 7.48 -6.65 -11.29
CA GLY A 65 8.82 -7.25 -11.25
C GLY A 65 9.93 -6.20 -11.39
N TRP A 66 9.70 -5.01 -10.85
CA TRP A 66 10.67 -3.92 -10.91
C TRP A 66 11.60 -3.94 -9.70
N GLY A 67 12.88 -4.15 -9.94
CA GLY A 67 13.90 -4.29 -8.88
C GLY A 67 13.81 -5.58 -8.06
N VAL A 68 12.86 -6.45 -8.38
CA VAL A 68 12.55 -7.71 -7.71
C VAL A 68 11.85 -8.66 -8.71
N PRO A 69 11.99 -9.99 -8.60
CA PRO A 69 11.19 -10.91 -9.40
C PRO A 69 9.69 -10.64 -9.22
N GLN A 70 8.92 -10.71 -10.33
CA GLN A 70 7.47 -10.53 -10.29
C GLN A 70 6.82 -11.56 -9.36
N ASP A 71 5.96 -11.07 -8.46
CA ASP A 71 5.28 -11.91 -7.47
C ASP A 71 3.89 -11.31 -7.16
N TYR A 72 2.86 -11.87 -7.81
CA TYR A 72 1.49 -11.41 -7.61
C TYR A 72 0.94 -11.68 -6.21
N ALA A 73 1.43 -12.74 -5.53
CA ALA A 73 0.99 -13.04 -4.17
C ALA A 73 1.51 -11.99 -3.18
N LYS A 74 2.77 -11.57 -3.33
CA LYS A 74 3.34 -10.48 -2.53
C LYS A 74 2.70 -9.13 -2.88
N ALA A 75 2.46 -8.85 -4.16
CA ALA A 75 1.75 -7.65 -4.58
C ALA A 75 0.37 -7.57 -3.92
N ARG A 76 -0.38 -8.69 -3.94
CA ARG A 76 -1.67 -8.80 -3.28
C ARG A 76 -1.59 -8.53 -1.78
N GLN A 77 -0.64 -9.14 -1.07
CA GLN A 77 -0.45 -8.90 0.36
C GLN A 77 -0.19 -7.42 0.66
N CYS A 78 0.74 -6.78 -0.06
CA CYS A 78 1.05 -5.36 0.12
C CYS A 78 -0.19 -4.47 -0.12
N TRP A 79 -0.95 -4.75 -1.19
CA TRP A 79 -2.16 -3.98 -1.48
C TRP A 79 -3.30 -4.28 -0.51
N GLU A 80 -3.42 -5.50 0.05
CA GLU A 80 -4.39 -5.79 1.11
C GLU A 80 -4.12 -4.96 2.37
N GLU A 81 -2.85 -4.79 2.73
CA GLU A 81 -2.44 -3.95 3.86
C GLU A 81 -2.73 -2.46 3.61
N ALA A 82 -2.38 -1.93 2.44
CA ALA A 82 -2.63 -0.55 2.06
C ALA A 82 -4.14 -0.26 1.91
N ALA A 83 -4.88 -1.15 1.25
CA ALA A 83 -6.32 -1.06 1.04
C ALA A 83 -7.10 -1.12 2.36
N ALA A 84 -6.63 -1.93 3.32
CA ALA A 84 -7.23 -2.00 4.66
C ALA A 84 -7.14 -0.65 5.40
N GLN A 85 -6.16 0.18 5.07
CA GLN A 85 -6.01 1.54 5.59
C GLN A 85 -6.78 2.59 4.76
N GLY A 86 -7.54 2.17 3.75
CA GLY A 86 -8.36 3.06 2.91
C GLY A 86 -7.65 3.61 1.68
N ARG A 87 -6.46 3.13 1.31
CA ARG A 87 -5.74 3.58 0.12
C ARG A 87 -6.51 3.20 -1.15
N ALA A 88 -7.07 4.20 -1.85
CA ALA A 88 -7.96 3.98 -2.98
C ALA A 88 -7.28 3.33 -4.20
N SER A 89 -6.00 3.68 -4.47
CA SER A 89 -5.19 3.03 -5.52
C SER A 89 -5.01 1.54 -5.25
N ALA A 90 -4.61 1.18 -4.03
CA ALA A 90 -4.45 -0.22 -3.63
C ALA A 90 -5.78 -1.00 -3.68
N GLN A 91 -6.89 -0.37 -3.32
CA GLN A 91 -8.23 -0.97 -3.46
C GLN A 91 -8.56 -1.27 -4.93
N ASN A 92 -8.24 -0.33 -5.85
CA ASN A 92 -8.40 -0.57 -7.28
C ASN A 92 -7.54 -1.75 -7.76
N ASP A 93 -6.26 -1.79 -7.35
CA ASP A 93 -5.32 -2.80 -7.79
C ASP A 93 -5.66 -4.20 -7.23
N LEU A 94 -6.22 -4.26 -6.02
CA LEU A 94 -6.83 -5.48 -5.50
C LEU A 94 -8.03 -5.91 -6.35
N GLY A 95 -8.88 -4.98 -6.76
CA GLY A 95 -9.97 -5.27 -7.69
C GLY A 95 -9.46 -5.97 -8.95
N LEU A 96 -8.37 -5.46 -9.53
CA LEU A 96 -7.72 -6.07 -10.69
C LEU A 96 -7.21 -7.48 -10.42
N LEU A 97 -6.52 -7.69 -9.29
CA LEU A 97 -5.98 -9.01 -8.93
C LEU A 97 -7.09 -10.07 -8.78
N TYR A 98 -8.16 -9.71 -8.06
CA TYR A 98 -9.30 -10.60 -7.86
C TYR A 98 -10.07 -10.87 -9.15
N ALA A 99 -10.21 -9.88 -10.03
CA ALA A 99 -10.87 -10.05 -11.32
C ALA A 99 -10.14 -11.06 -12.23
N ASN A 100 -8.82 -11.11 -12.15
CA ASN A 100 -7.98 -11.92 -13.04
C ASN A 100 -7.39 -13.17 -12.36
N GLY A 101 -7.67 -13.41 -11.08
CA GLY A 101 -7.09 -14.53 -10.34
C GLY A 101 -5.56 -14.46 -10.22
N LEU A 102 -5.02 -13.23 -10.10
CA LEU A 102 -3.58 -13.01 -9.93
C LEU A 102 -3.21 -13.05 -8.44
N GLY A 103 -2.21 -13.84 -8.10
CA GLY A 103 -1.77 -14.03 -6.72
C GLY A 103 -2.75 -14.82 -5.84
N GLY A 104 -3.78 -15.45 -6.44
CA GLY A 104 -4.78 -16.25 -5.76
C GLY A 104 -5.97 -16.57 -6.67
N PRO A 105 -7.02 -17.22 -6.16
CA PRO A 105 -8.18 -17.55 -6.97
C PRO A 105 -8.94 -16.30 -7.43
N GLN A 106 -9.55 -16.39 -8.62
CA GLN A 106 -10.45 -15.37 -9.13
C GLN A 106 -11.70 -15.25 -8.22
N ASP A 107 -12.08 -14.01 -7.89
CA ASP A 107 -13.29 -13.72 -7.13
C ASP A 107 -13.91 -12.40 -7.62
N VAL A 108 -14.92 -12.51 -8.47
CA VAL A 108 -15.60 -11.34 -9.04
C VAL A 108 -16.40 -10.53 -8.00
N VAL A 109 -16.84 -11.17 -6.91
CA VAL A 109 -17.55 -10.49 -5.82
C VAL A 109 -16.58 -9.60 -5.03
N GLN A 110 -15.41 -10.14 -4.69
CA GLN A 110 -14.35 -9.36 -4.04
C GLN A 110 -13.84 -8.26 -4.96
N SER A 111 -13.61 -8.55 -6.23
CA SER A 111 -13.20 -7.55 -7.21
C SER A 111 -14.17 -6.37 -7.29
N HIS A 112 -15.47 -6.67 -7.44
CA HIS A 112 -16.51 -5.63 -7.51
C HIS A 112 -16.60 -4.82 -6.20
N MET A 113 -16.45 -5.47 -5.05
CA MET A 113 -16.39 -4.80 -3.74
C MET A 113 -15.21 -3.81 -3.69
N TRP A 114 -14.01 -4.25 -4.04
CA TRP A 114 -12.81 -3.43 -4.00
C TRP A 114 -12.87 -2.24 -4.98
N TYR A 115 -13.35 -2.45 -6.21
CA TYR A 115 -13.59 -1.34 -7.14
C TYR A 115 -14.64 -0.35 -6.62
N SER A 116 -15.67 -0.83 -5.92
CA SER A 116 -16.68 0.04 -5.32
C SER A 116 -16.11 0.91 -4.21
N LEU A 117 -15.22 0.35 -3.37
CA LEU A 117 -14.52 1.08 -2.32
C LEU A 117 -13.54 2.10 -2.91
N ALA A 118 -12.75 1.70 -3.91
CA ALA A 118 -11.83 2.60 -4.60
C ALA A 118 -12.56 3.82 -5.20
N ALA A 119 -13.68 3.57 -5.90
CA ALA A 119 -14.50 4.63 -6.47
C ALA A 119 -15.10 5.55 -5.39
N GLY A 120 -15.59 4.97 -4.29
CA GLY A 120 -16.09 5.72 -3.14
C GLY A 120 -15.02 6.57 -2.44
N ASN A 121 -13.78 6.16 -2.50
CA ASN A 121 -12.62 6.86 -1.96
C ASN A 121 -11.94 7.80 -3.00
N GLY A 122 -12.61 8.13 -4.10
CA GLY A 122 -12.17 9.13 -5.07
C GLY A 122 -11.32 8.59 -6.22
N TYR A 123 -11.14 7.28 -6.36
CA TYR A 123 -10.45 6.69 -7.50
C TYR A 123 -11.43 6.45 -8.65
N GLU A 124 -11.75 7.50 -9.41
CA GLU A 124 -12.85 7.55 -10.37
C GLU A 124 -12.80 6.46 -11.44
N ILE A 125 -11.60 6.09 -11.91
CA ILE A 125 -11.39 5.05 -12.94
C ILE A 125 -11.96 3.70 -12.50
N ALA A 126 -11.95 3.40 -11.20
CA ALA A 126 -12.50 2.16 -10.65
C ALA A 126 -14.00 1.99 -10.94
N THR A 127 -14.73 3.08 -11.14
CA THR A 127 -16.14 3.04 -11.55
C THR A 127 -16.31 2.34 -12.90
N GLY A 128 -15.44 2.63 -13.86
CA GLY A 128 -15.44 1.96 -15.16
C GLY A 128 -15.20 0.46 -15.02
N TYR A 129 -14.14 0.08 -14.33
CA TYR A 129 -13.79 -1.33 -14.10
C TYR A 129 -14.90 -2.10 -13.37
N ARG A 130 -15.47 -1.51 -12.32
CA ARG A 130 -16.61 -2.08 -11.60
C ARG A 130 -17.81 -2.32 -12.53
N ASN A 131 -18.16 -1.34 -13.37
CA ASN A 131 -19.31 -1.44 -14.25
C ASN A 131 -19.10 -2.46 -15.36
N ASP A 132 -17.88 -2.59 -15.89
CA ASP A 132 -17.55 -3.60 -16.88
C ASP A 132 -17.58 -5.02 -16.27
N LEU A 133 -17.07 -5.17 -15.07
CA LEU A 133 -17.15 -6.43 -14.33
C LEU A 133 -18.59 -6.84 -14.05
N ALA A 134 -19.43 -5.87 -13.67
CA ALA A 134 -20.86 -6.12 -13.36
C ALA A 134 -21.64 -6.71 -14.54
N LYS A 135 -21.24 -6.44 -15.79
CA LYS A 135 -21.87 -7.02 -16.98
C LYS A 135 -21.71 -8.57 -17.06
N GLN A 136 -20.74 -9.11 -16.35
CA GLN A 136 -20.43 -10.54 -16.30
C GLN A 136 -20.92 -11.21 -15.00
N MET A 137 -21.49 -10.43 -14.08
CA MET A 137 -21.94 -10.89 -12.77
C MET A 137 -23.45 -11.13 -12.74
N THR A 138 -23.86 -12.08 -11.91
CA THR A 138 -25.29 -12.24 -11.60
C THR A 138 -25.79 -11.13 -10.66
N PRO A 139 -27.11 -10.81 -10.66
CA PRO A 139 -27.67 -9.85 -9.70
C PRO A 139 -27.37 -10.18 -8.23
N ALA A 140 -27.33 -11.46 -7.88
CA ALA A 140 -27.01 -11.92 -6.53
C ALA A 140 -25.54 -11.61 -6.16
N GLN A 141 -24.61 -11.83 -7.09
CA GLN A 141 -23.20 -11.49 -6.88
C GLN A 141 -22.99 -9.99 -6.71
N ILE A 142 -23.68 -9.17 -7.51
CA ILE A 142 -23.61 -7.70 -7.40
C ILE A 142 -24.16 -7.25 -6.04
N ALA A 143 -25.33 -7.80 -5.61
CA ALA A 143 -25.92 -7.47 -4.33
C ALA A 143 -25.00 -7.83 -3.15
N GLU A 144 -24.36 -9.01 -3.20
CA GLU A 144 -23.39 -9.45 -2.19
C GLU A 144 -22.16 -8.53 -2.16
N ALA A 145 -21.59 -8.18 -3.30
CA ALA A 145 -20.45 -7.27 -3.39
C ALA A 145 -20.78 -5.88 -2.81
N GLN A 146 -21.96 -5.35 -3.13
CA GLN A 146 -22.42 -4.07 -2.60
C GLN A 146 -22.66 -4.13 -1.09
N LYS A 147 -23.18 -5.25 -0.57
CA LYS A 147 -23.32 -5.46 0.87
C LYS A 147 -21.97 -5.44 1.55
N ARG A 148 -21.00 -6.22 1.07
CA ARG A 148 -19.63 -6.25 1.62
C ARG A 148 -18.98 -4.86 1.59
N ALA A 149 -19.15 -4.10 0.51
CA ALA A 149 -18.62 -2.74 0.42
C ALA A 149 -19.23 -1.79 1.48
N ARG A 150 -20.52 -1.88 1.74
CA ARG A 150 -21.18 -1.07 2.79
C ARG A 150 -20.76 -1.46 4.22
N GLU A 151 -20.48 -2.73 4.45
CA GLU A 151 -20.08 -3.27 5.76
C GLU A 151 -18.59 -3.10 6.02
N TRP A 152 -17.81 -2.85 4.99
CA TRP A 152 -16.35 -2.68 5.11
C TRP A 152 -15.99 -1.43 5.91
N LYS A 153 -14.96 -1.57 6.76
CA LYS A 153 -14.40 -0.45 7.54
C LYS A 153 -12.88 -0.48 7.45
N PRO A 154 -12.23 0.68 7.29
CA PRO A 154 -10.78 0.77 7.33
C PRO A 154 -10.24 0.24 8.67
N LYS A 155 -9.11 -0.43 8.61
CA LYS A 155 -8.33 -0.76 9.81
C LYS A 155 -7.48 0.45 10.16
N THR A 156 -7.60 0.96 11.38
CA THR A 156 -6.62 1.92 11.92
C THR A 156 -5.26 1.22 12.00
N PRO A 157 -4.17 1.87 11.53
CA PRO A 157 -2.84 1.32 11.72
C PRO A 157 -2.61 1.03 13.19
N SER A 158 -2.13 -0.16 13.50
CA SER A 158 -1.63 -0.44 14.84
C SER A 158 -0.36 0.40 15.03
N VAL A 159 -0.46 1.48 15.79
CA VAL A 159 0.73 2.22 16.22
C VAL A 159 1.59 1.24 17.02
N PRO A 160 2.83 0.93 16.61
CA PRO A 160 3.73 0.13 17.43
C PRO A 160 3.93 0.88 18.76
N ARG A 161 3.66 0.20 19.87
CA ARG A 161 3.95 0.72 21.22
C ARG A 161 5.44 0.67 21.48
#